data_46b1aefe26482ee1a904a156b6a5bbbd
#
_entry.id   46b1aefe26482ee1a904a156b6a5bbbd
#
_cell.length_a   1.000
_cell.length_b   1.000
_cell.length_c   1.000
_cell.angle_alpha   90.00
_cell.angle_beta   90.00
_cell.angle_gamma   90.00
#
_symmetry.space_group_name_H-M   'P 1'
#
loop_
_entity.id
_entity.type
_entity.pdbx_description
1 polymer ?
#
loop_
_entity_poly.entity_id
_entity_poly.type
_entity_poly.pdbx_seq_one_letter_code
_entity_poly.pdbx_strand_id
1 'polypeptide(L)'
;MSLNNPKPGLGFVPEYQVSSWPYLTSSDITNAGDIDVIEFPGVTRWVCVHNNESAGASKDLNLAFTENAFKSENSNFYTLHAGEQTMRLEIKCTKIFLSASHDNIGYSVAAGYTAIDKDQFPVLTASNGFEGVG
;
A
#
# COMPACT_ATOMS: atom_id res chain seq x y z
N MET A 1 -32.59 -7.36 19.60
CA MET A 1 -31.49 -7.59 20.54
C MET A 1 -30.18 -7.32 19.85
N SER A 2 -29.40 -6.45 20.41
CA SER A 2 -28.05 -6.23 19.86
C SER A 2 -27.10 -7.29 20.42
N LEU A 3 -26.28 -7.82 19.54
CA LEU A 3 -25.20 -8.68 19.95
C LEU A 3 -24.04 -7.82 20.41
N ASN A 4 -23.53 -8.07 21.63
CA ASN A 4 -22.40 -7.34 22.16
C ASN A 4 -21.09 -7.90 21.58
N ASN A 5 -20.97 -7.84 20.28
CA ASN A 5 -19.73 -8.23 19.63
C ASN A 5 -18.71 -7.11 19.79
N PRO A 6 -17.50 -7.40 20.23
CA PRO A 6 -16.47 -6.39 20.29
C PRO A 6 -16.11 -5.91 18.89
N LYS A 7 -15.70 -4.65 18.78
CA LYS A 7 -15.15 -4.14 17.53
C LYS A 7 -13.89 -4.94 17.19
N PRO A 8 -13.69 -5.28 15.90
CA PRO A 8 -12.46 -5.94 15.50
C PRO A 8 -11.26 -5.00 15.71
N GLY A 9 -10.20 -5.55 16.31
CA GLY A 9 -8.94 -4.87 16.51
C GLY A 9 -7.83 -5.52 15.69
N LEU A 10 -6.63 -4.98 15.78
CA LEU A 10 -5.49 -5.45 14.98
C LEU A 10 -5.19 -6.94 15.17
N GLY A 11 -5.38 -7.46 16.38
CA GLY A 11 -5.16 -8.88 16.69
C GLY A 11 -6.38 -9.76 16.45
N PHE A 12 -7.44 -9.24 15.87
CA PHE A 12 -8.69 -9.98 15.68
C PHE A 12 -8.59 -10.90 14.46
N VAL A 13 -8.12 -12.10 14.69
CA VAL A 13 -7.83 -13.09 13.65
C VAL A 13 -9.02 -13.38 12.73
N PRO A 14 -10.27 -13.54 13.23
CA PRO A 14 -11.41 -13.81 12.33
C PRO A 14 -11.61 -12.75 11.25
N GLU A 15 -11.33 -11.48 11.53
CA GLU A 15 -11.48 -10.41 10.54
C GLU A 15 -10.54 -10.59 9.36
N TYR A 16 -9.34 -11.12 9.59
CA TYR A 16 -8.36 -11.37 8.52
C TYR A 16 -8.59 -12.69 7.80
N GLN A 17 -9.32 -13.61 8.39
CA GLN A 17 -9.60 -14.92 7.79
C GLN A 17 -10.80 -14.90 6.86
N VAL A 18 -11.77 -14.01 7.09
CA VAL A 18 -12.93 -13.87 6.21
C VAL A 18 -12.59 -13.01 5.01
N SER A 19 -13.48 -12.98 4.02
CA SER A 19 -13.30 -12.13 2.85
C SER A 19 -13.30 -10.65 3.26
N SER A 20 -12.44 -9.90 2.61
CA SER A 20 -12.31 -8.46 2.82
C SER A 20 -13.17 -7.69 1.82
N TRP A 21 -13.41 -6.42 2.10
CA TRP A 21 -14.07 -5.54 1.15
C TRP A 21 -13.06 -5.05 0.10
N PRO A 22 -13.49 -4.92 -1.16
CA PRO A 22 -12.57 -4.50 -2.21
C PRO A 22 -12.32 -3.00 -2.21
N TYR A 23 -11.10 -2.63 -2.59
CA TYR A 23 -10.71 -1.26 -2.87
C TYR A 23 -9.88 -1.25 -4.15
N LEU A 24 -10.35 -0.50 -5.16
CA LEU A 24 -9.68 -0.41 -6.45
C LEU A 24 -9.47 1.05 -6.80
N THR A 25 -8.28 1.37 -7.27
CA THR A 25 -7.99 2.71 -7.79
C THR A 25 -6.96 2.63 -8.91
N SER A 26 -7.04 3.55 -9.85
CA SER A 26 -6.06 3.73 -10.92
C SER A 26 -5.83 5.22 -11.12
N SER A 27 -4.59 5.60 -11.32
CA SER A 27 -4.22 6.99 -11.55
C SER A 27 -2.86 7.05 -12.23
N ASP A 28 -2.38 8.25 -12.47
CA ASP A 28 -1.08 8.51 -13.07
C ASP A 28 -0.27 9.43 -12.15
N ILE A 29 1.02 9.16 -12.04
CA ILE A 29 1.97 10.10 -11.43
C ILE A 29 2.55 10.93 -12.57
N THR A 30 2.22 12.23 -12.58
CA THR A 30 2.54 13.09 -13.70
C THR A 30 4.01 13.43 -13.81
N ASN A 31 4.67 13.71 -12.69
CA ASN A 31 6.07 14.16 -12.69
C ASN A 31 6.97 13.15 -12.00
N ALA A 32 8.16 12.97 -12.56
CA ALA A 32 9.18 12.12 -11.93
C ALA A 32 9.48 12.61 -10.51
N GLY A 33 9.56 11.69 -9.57
CA GLY A 33 9.86 11.98 -8.18
C GLY A 33 8.67 12.39 -7.32
N ASP A 34 7.52 12.63 -7.92
CA ASP A 34 6.29 12.89 -7.17
C ASP A 34 5.82 11.61 -6.46
N ILE A 35 5.15 11.80 -5.34
CA ILE A 35 4.67 10.71 -4.50
C ILE A 35 3.15 10.79 -4.39
N ASP A 36 2.47 9.71 -4.79
CA ASP A 36 1.05 9.55 -4.55
C ASP A 36 0.83 8.71 -3.31
N VAL A 37 -0.12 9.12 -2.48
CA VAL A 37 -0.51 8.39 -1.28
C VAL A 37 -1.88 7.76 -1.52
N ILE A 38 -1.97 6.46 -1.37
CA ILE A 38 -3.22 5.72 -1.45
C ILE A 38 -3.65 5.36 -0.04
N GLU A 39 -4.74 5.95 0.44
CA GLU A 39 -5.27 5.68 1.77
C GLU A 39 -6.44 4.72 1.68
N PHE A 40 -6.43 3.68 2.49
CA PHE A 40 -7.50 2.69 2.53
C PHE A 40 -8.51 3.02 3.64
N PRO A 41 -9.79 2.63 3.46
CA PRO A 41 -10.83 2.92 4.46
C PRO A 41 -10.64 2.22 5.80
N GLY A 42 -9.85 1.15 5.83
CA GLY A 42 -9.57 0.37 7.03
C GLY A 42 -8.23 -0.33 6.91
N VAL A 43 -7.88 -1.12 7.92
CA VAL A 43 -6.64 -1.92 7.89
C VAL A 43 -6.78 -3.01 6.82
N THR A 44 -5.79 -3.12 5.96
CA THR A 44 -5.83 -4.07 4.85
C THR A 44 -5.56 -5.50 5.31
N ARG A 45 -6.06 -6.44 4.52
CA ARG A 45 -5.70 -7.85 4.58
C ARG A 45 -4.69 -8.20 3.50
N TRP A 46 -4.83 -7.59 2.32
CA TRP A 46 -3.91 -7.78 1.20
C TRP A 46 -3.88 -6.54 0.31
N VAL A 47 -2.79 -6.38 -0.40
CA VAL A 47 -2.59 -5.28 -1.36
C VAL A 47 -1.89 -5.83 -2.60
N CYS A 48 -2.26 -5.31 -3.77
CA CYS A 48 -1.65 -5.63 -5.05
C CYS A 48 -1.46 -4.32 -5.83
N VAL A 49 -0.28 -4.12 -6.41
CA VAL A 49 0.03 -2.92 -7.18
C VAL A 49 0.54 -3.33 -8.56
N HIS A 50 0.08 -2.64 -9.59
CA HIS A 50 0.47 -2.88 -10.98
C HIS A 50 0.99 -1.59 -11.62
N ASN A 51 2.11 -1.71 -12.31
CA ASN A 51 2.64 -0.64 -13.16
C ASN A 51 2.01 -0.78 -14.54
N ASN A 52 1.17 0.19 -14.92
CA ASN A 52 0.35 0.11 -16.14
C ASN A 52 1.12 0.44 -17.42
N GLU A 53 2.40 0.79 -17.33
CA GLU A 53 3.18 1.13 -18.51
C GLU A 53 3.49 -0.11 -19.35
N SER A 54 3.73 0.11 -20.65
CA SER A 54 4.02 -0.99 -21.57
C SER A 54 5.34 -1.67 -21.21
N ALA A 55 5.35 -3.00 -21.24
CA ALA A 55 6.55 -3.78 -20.97
C ALA A 55 7.71 -3.33 -21.86
N GLY A 56 8.88 -3.16 -21.26
CA GLY A 56 10.08 -2.70 -21.96
C GLY A 56 10.30 -1.19 -21.91
N ALA A 57 9.32 -0.41 -21.43
CA ALA A 57 9.53 1.02 -21.19
C ALA A 57 10.46 1.21 -19.98
N SER A 58 11.28 2.25 -20.01
CA SER A 58 12.18 2.58 -18.88
C SER A 58 11.44 3.42 -17.86
N LYS A 59 10.31 2.94 -17.37
CA LYS A 59 9.42 3.65 -16.45
C LYS A 59 9.13 2.77 -15.24
N ASP A 60 9.80 3.06 -14.15
CA ASP A 60 9.68 2.28 -12.92
C ASP A 60 8.73 2.96 -11.93
N LEU A 61 7.93 2.15 -11.27
CA LEU A 61 7.05 2.56 -10.18
C LEU A 61 7.58 1.97 -8.88
N ASN A 62 7.80 2.83 -7.88
CA ASN A 62 8.31 2.40 -6.59
C ASN A 62 7.19 2.39 -5.56
N LEU A 63 7.10 1.31 -4.82
CA LEU A 63 6.11 1.09 -3.76
C LEU A 63 6.79 1.15 -2.40
N ALA A 64 6.21 1.89 -1.48
CA ALA A 64 6.69 1.96 -0.10
C ALA A 64 5.52 2.15 0.87
N PHE A 65 5.83 2.04 2.15
CA PHE A 65 4.83 2.22 3.21
C PHE A 65 5.04 3.52 3.98
N THR A 66 6.08 4.27 3.66
CA THR A 66 6.33 5.61 4.21
C THR A 66 6.94 6.50 3.13
N GLU A 67 6.80 7.81 3.29
CA GLU A 67 7.44 8.77 2.39
C GLU A 67 8.97 8.73 2.55
N ASN A 68 9.45 8.54 3.76
CA ASN A 68 10.89 8.49 4.04
C ASN A 68 11.58 7.32 3.35
N ALA A 69 10.85 6.27 3.01
CA ALA A 69 11.39 5.09 2.35
C ALA A 69 12.03 5.41 0.99
N PHE A 70 11.59 6.46 0.33
CA PHE A 70 12.11 6.86 -0.99
C PHE A 70 13.42 7.66 -0.91
N LYS A 71 13.81 8.11 0.27
CA LYS A 71 15.06 8.85 0.42
C LYS A 71 16.24 7.92 0.16
N SER A 72 17.27 8.46 -0.51
CA SER A 72 18.45 7.68 -0.90
C SER A 72 19.16 7.01 0.27
N GLU A 73 19.10 7.61 1.45
CA GLU A 73 19.69 7.07 2.67
C GLU A 73 18.95 5.86 3.23
N ASN A 74 17.67 5.69 2.89
CA ASN A 74 16.84 4.61 3.42
C ASN A 74 16.63 3.49 2.42
N SER A 75 16.25 3.80 1.19
CA SER A 75 16.00 2.83 0.10
C SER A 75 15.09 1.68 0.50
N ASN A 76 14.00 1.98 1.22
CA ASN A 76 13.05 0.98 1.71
C ASN A 76 11.81 0.91 0.80
N PHE A 77 12.03 0.79 -0.49
CA PHE A 77 10.95 0.71 -1.47
C PHE A 77 11.14 -0.50 -2.38
N TYR A 78 10.04 -0.95 -2.95
CA TYR A 78 10.02 -2.05 -3.91
C TYR A 78 9.77 -1.50 -5.31
N THR A 79 10.62 -1.85 -6.26
CA THR A 79 10.54 -1.33 -7.63
C THR A 79 9.75 -2.29 -8.52
N LEU A 80 8.75 -1.74 -9.20
CA LEU A 80 7.97 -2.43 -10.24
C LEU A 80 8.37 -1.83 -11.57
N HIS A 81 8.98 -2.64 -12.42
CA HIS A 81 9.30 -2.22 -13.79
C HIS A 81 8.02 -2.13 -14.62
N ALA A 82 8.11 -1.49 -15.78
CA ALA A 82 6.96 -1.31 -16.66
C ALA A 82 6.28 -2.64 -16.98
N GLY A 83 4.96 -2.71 -16.78
CA GLY A 83 4.17 -3.90 -17.01
C GLY A 83 4.17 -4.92 -15.89
N GLU A 84 4.95 -4.71 -14.85
CA GLU A 84 5.00 -5.64 -13.71
C GLU A 84 3.94 -5.34 -12.67
N GLN A 85 3.59 -6.37 -11.90
CA GLN A 85 2.71 -6.22 -10.75
C GLN A 85 3.28 -6.99 -9.56
N THR A 86 2.88 -6.58 -8.36
CA THR A 86 3.23 -7.33 -7.17
C THR A 86 2.43 -8.63 -7.11
N MET A 87 2.93 -9.60 -6.39
CA MET A 87 2.09 -10.68 -5.89
C MET A 87 1.07 -10.07 -4.92
N ARG A 88 0.06 -10.86 -4.55
CA ARG A 88 -0.84 -10.43 -3.49
C ARG A 88 -0.06 -10.35 -2.18
N LEU A 89 0.16 -9.13 -1.71
CA LEU A 89 0.90 -8.90 -0.47
C LEU A 89 -0.04 -9.04 0.72
N GLU A 90 0.16 -10.08 1.50
CA GLU A 90 -0.63 -10.37 2.70
C GLU A 90 -0.09 -9.53 3.86
N ILE A 91 -0.37 -8.23 3.83
CA ILE A 91 0.16 -7.26 4.78
C ILE A 91 -0.93 -6.38 5.37
N LYS A 92 -0.71 -5.95 6.59
CA LYS A 92 -1.56 -5.00 7.30
C LYS A 92 -1.00 -3.60 7.07
N CYS A 93 -1.77 -2.73 6.47
CA CYS A 93 -1.43 -1.31 6.36
C CYS A 93 -2.69 -0.48 6.19
N THR A 94 -2.57 0.82 6.35
CA THR A 94 -3.69 1.74 6.15
C THR A 94 -3.48 2.61 4.93
N LYS A 95 -2.25 2.68 4.43
CA LYS A 95 -1.91 3.45 3.24
C LYS A 95 -0.63 2.93 2.61
N ILE A 96 -0.47 3.20 1.33
CA ILE A 96 0.76 2.93 0.60
C ILE A 96 1.20 4.21 -0.12
N PHE A 97 2.48 4.27 -0.44
CA PHE A 97 3.11 5.40 -1.13
C PHE A 97 3.68 4.89 -2.45
N LEU A 98 3.40 5.60 -3.53
CA LEU A 98 3.89 5.26 -4.87
C LEU A 98 4.68 6.44 -5.42
N SER A 99 5.86 6.16 -5.95
CA SER A 99 6.71 7.17 -6.58
C SER A 99 7.10 6.73 -7.98
N ALA A 100 7.26 7.70 -8.87
CA ALA A 100 7.60 7.45 -10.27
C ALA A 100 9.05 7.81 -10.55
N SER A 101 9.75 6.96 -11.32
CA SER A 101 11.12 7.26 -11.76
C SER A 101 11.15 8.22 -12.93
N HIS A 102 10.06 8.30 -13.69
CA HIS A 102 9.93 9.13 -14.89
C HIS A 102 8.55 9.80 -14.91
N ASP A 103 8.35 10.74 -15.83
CA ASP A 103 7.05 11.41 -15.99
C ASP A 103 5.99 10.46 -16.52
N ASN A 104 4.74 10.69 -16.16
CA ASN A 104 3.55 10.01 -16.67
C ASN A 104 3.61 8.49 -16.54
N ILE A 105 3.70 8.01 -15.30
CA ILE A 105 3.61 6.59 -14.99
C ILE A 105 2.22 6.27 -14.44
N GLY A 106 1.47 5.45 -15.17
CA GLY A 106 0.17 4.95 -14.72
C GLY A 106 0.29 3.76 -13.78
N TYR A 107 -0.62 3.66 -12.81
CA TYR A 107 -0.66 2.53 -11.89
C TYR A 107 -2.08 2.11 -11.57
N SER A 108 -2.23 0.88 -11.13
CA SER A 108 -3.48 0.35 -10.58
C SER A 108 -3.20 -0.30 -9.24
N VAL A 109 -4.10 -0.09 -8.29
CA VAL A 109 -4.02 -0.69 -6.96
C VAL A 109 -5.29 -1.47 -6.69
N ALA A 110 -5.13 -2.70 -6.22
CA ALA A 110 -6.21 -3.52 -5.71
C ALA A 110 -5.88 -3.91 -4.27
N ALA A 111 -6.84 -3.78 -3.39
CA ALA A 111 -6.66 -4.14 -1.99
C ALA A 111 -7.93 -4.72 -1.41
N GLY A 112 -7.77 -5.53 -0.39
CA GLY A 112 -8.87 -5.97 0.44
C GLY A 112 -8.69 -5.37 1.84
N TYR A 113 -9.67 -4.61 2.31
CA TYR A 113 -9.60 -4.01 3.63
C TYR A 113 -10.65 -4.62 4.56
N THR A 114 -10.37 -4.51 5.86
CA THR A 114 -11.21 -5.08 6.92
C THR A 114 -12.02 -4.00 7.61
N ALA A 115 -12.88 -4.40 8.55
CA ALA A 115 -13.64 -3.46 9.39
C ALA A 115 -12.80 -2.89 10.55
N ILE A 116 -11.52 -3.24 10.63
CA ILE A 116 -10.64 -2.71 11.66
C ILE A 116 -10.36 -1.23 11.37
N ASP A 117 -10.66 -0.36 12.35
CA ASP A 117 -10.45 1.06 12.20
C ASP A 117 -8.97 1.37 11.95
N LYS A 118 -8.71 2.22 10.96
CA LYS A 118 -7.35 2.65 10.64
C LYS A 118 -6.68 3.37 11.79
N ASP A 119 -7.46 3.99 12.69
CA ASP A 119 -6.94 4.69 13.86
C ASP A 119 -6.27 3.76 14.87
N GLN A 120 -6.55 2.46 14.81
CA GLN A 120 -5.89 1.45 15.65
C GLN A 120 -4.52 1.06 15.12
N PHE A 121 -4.23 1.39 13.87
CA PHE A 121 -2.98 0.99 13.24
C PHE A 121 -1.87 1.99 13.60
N PRO A 122 -0.70 1.51 14.03
CA PRO A 122 0.42 2.39 14.36
C PRO A 122 0.97 3.08 13.11
N VAL A 123 1.58 4.23 13.30
CA VAL A 123 2.32 4.89 12.22
C VAL A 123 3.58 4.06 11.94
N LEU A 124 3.72 3.61 10.70
CA LEU A 124 4.84 2.77 10.28
C LEU A 124 6.07 3.64 10.03
N THR A 125 6.91 3.78 11.04
CA THR A 125 8.19 4.50 10.91
C THR A 125 9.27 3.76 11.69
N ALA A 126 10.52 3.96 11.31
CA ALA A 126 11.65 3.36 12.01
C ALA A 126 11.70 3.83 13.47
N SER A 127 11.34 5.10 13.74
CA SER A 127 11.31 5.64 15.10
C SER A 127 10.25 4.97 16.00
N ASN A 128 9.23 4.37 15.40
CA ASN A 128 8.21 3.59 16.13
C ASN A 128 8.56 2.10 16.20
N GLY A 129 9.76 1.72 15.82
CA GLY A 129 10.24 0.34 15.90
C GLY A 129 9.97 -0.52 14.67
N PHE A 130 9.50 0.05 13.58
CA PHE A 130 9.26 -0.69 12.33
C PHE A 130 10.46 -0.57 11.40
N GLU A 131 11.32 -1.57 11.44
CA GLU A 131 12.48 -1.61 10.55
C GLU A 131 12.04 -1.95 9.12
N GLY A 132 12.77 -1.43 8.13
CA GLY A 132 12.53 -1.74 6.74
C GLY A 132 11.43 -0.94 6.06
N VAL A 133 10.88 0.07 6.72
CA VAL A 133 9.84 0.92 6.13
C VAL A 133 10.26 2.40 5.99
N GLY A 134 11.41 2.76 6.47
CA GLY A 134 11.93 4.13 6.34
C GLY A 134 11.84 4.99 7.59
#